data_c601fc27e4cde8d529cecaf2c2a73277
#
_entry.id   c601fc27e4cde8d529cecaf2c2a73277
#
_cell.length_a   1.000
_cell.length_b   1.000
_cell.length_c   1.000
_cell.angle_alpha   90.00
_cell.angle_beta   90.00
_cell.angle_gamma   90.00
#
_symmetry.space_group_name_H-M   'P 1'
#
loop_
_entity.id
_entity.type
_entity.pdbx_description
1 polymer ?
#
loop_
_entity_poly.entity_id
_entity_poly.type
_entity_poly.pdbx_seq_one_letter_code
_entity_poly.pdbx_strand_id
1 'polypeptide(L)'
;NSREIAGFLQVAATAAPGHTLAELERAIVEEIRRLADEGPTEDEIERGRVQAEAQFIFRLQSVGGFGGKSDQLNAYNVYVSDPDYFDRDLARYQRVTRESLQEAVRRYLTTSKRVVLSIVPKGKTILAMPGSQPSRVS
;
A
#
# COMPACT_ATOMS: atom_id res chain seq x y z
N ASN A 1 0.35 2.55 -4.45
CA ASN A 1 0.10 2.70 -5.88
C ASN A 1 0.31 4.17 -6.27
N SER A 2 1.38 4.46 -6.98
CA SER A 2 1.69 5.80 -7.50
C SER A 2 1.33 5.85 -8.97
N ARG A 3 0.62 6.90 -9.39
CA ARG A 3 0.22 7.12 -10.78
C ARG A 3 0.45 8.58 -11.14
N GLU A 4 0.40 8.93 -12.44
CA GLU A 4 0.70 10.25 -12.96
C GLU A 4 -0.14 11.38 -12.32
N ILE A 5 -1.45 11.20 -12.22
CA ILE A 5 -2.36 12.23 -11.69
C ILE A 5 -2.46 12.17 -10.17
N ALA A 6 -2.61 10.99 -9.60
CA ALA A 6 -2.73 10.78 -8.16
C ALA A 6 -2.34 9.36 -7.77
N GLY A 7 -1.83 9.20 -6.56
CA GLY A 7 -1.56 7.89 -5.97
C GLY A 7 -2.59 7.54 -4.90
N PHE A 8 -2.64 6.27 -4.52
CA PHE A 8 -3.41 5.82 -3.38
C PHE A 8 -2.69 4.70 -2.63
N LEU A 9 -2.94 4.62 -1.34
CA LEU A 9 -2.61 3.46 -0.52
C LEU A 9 -3.89 2.64 -0.31
N GLN A 10 -3.78 1.34 -0.46
CA GLN A 10 -4.88 0.42 -0.21
C GLN A 10 -4.47 -0.58 0.88
N VAL A 11 -5.31 -0.70 1.89
CA VAL A 11 -5.26 -1.78 2.87
C VAL A 11 -6.46 -2.68 2.60
N ALA A 12 -6.22 -3.94 2.31
CA ALA A 12 -7.26 -4.94 2.11
C ALA A 12 -7.10 -6.02 3.19
N ALA A 13 -8.18 -6.31 3.89
CA ALA A 13 -8.18 -7.33 4.93
C ALA A 13 -9.51 -8.09 4.93
N THR A 14 -9.47 -9.34 5.33
CA THR A 14 -10.66 -10.21 5.42
C THR A 14 -10.85 -10.60 6.88
N ALA A 15 -12.06 -10.39 7.39
CA ALA A 15 -12.40 -10.81 8.75
C ALA A 15 -12.36 -12.33 8.86
N ALA A 16 -11.73 -12.83 9.92
CA ALA A 16 -11.74 -14.24 10.25
C ALA A 16 -13.17 -14.66 10.72
N PRO A 17 -13.52 -15.95 10.62
CA PRO A 17 -14.79 -16.44 11.15
C PRO A 17 -15.02 -16.02 12.60
N GLY A 18 -16.20 -15.49 12.88
CA GLY A 18 -16.58 -15.00 14.23
C GLY A 18 -16.21 -13.54 14.51
N HIS A 19 -15.51 -12.86 13.60
CA HIS A 19 -15.15 -11.45 13.73
C HIS A 19 -15.94 -10.57 12.76
N THR A 20 -16.17 -9.34 13.16
CA THR A 20 -16.92 -8.35 12.39
C THR A 20 -15.98 -7.44 11.58
N LEU A 21 -16.51 -6.80 10.52
CA LEU A 21 -15.76 -5.79 9.77
C LEU A 21 -15.44 -4.56 10.64
N ALA A 22 -16.28 -4.24 11.62
CA ALA A 22 -16.04 -3.14 12.55
C ALA A 22 -14.86 -3.41 13.49
N GLU A 23 -14.69 -4.64 13.97
CA GLU A 23 -13.51 -5.05 14.74
C GLU A 23 -12.24 -4.98 13.89
N LEU A 24 -12.33 -5.42 12.63
CA LEU A 24 -11.23 -5.39 11.69
C LEU A 24 -10.78 -3.94 11.38
N GLU A 25 -11.73 -3.03 11.12
CA GLU A 25 -11.41 -1.62 10.90
C GLU A 25 -10.73 -1.01 12.13
N ARG A 26 -11.25 -1.30 13.34
CA ARG A 26 -10.65 -0.81 14.58
C ARG A 26 -9.19 -1.25 14.70
N ALA A 27 -8.91 -2.53 14.48
CA ALA A 27 -7.55 -3.06 14.52
C ALA A 27 -6.62 -2.37 13.50
N ILE A 28 -7.10 -2.14 12.27
CA ILE A 28 -6.33 -1.41 11.25
C ILE A 28 -6.04 0.02 11.70
N VAL A 29 -7.03 0.72 12.25
CA VAL A 29 -6.86 2.11 12.72
C VAL A 29 -5.90 2.18 13.91
N GLU A 30 -5.96 1.21 14.82
CA GLU A 30 -5.04 1.11 15.97
C GLU A 30 -3.60 0.90 15.50
N GLU A 31 -3.37 0.01 14.54
CA GLU A 31 -2.04 -0.20 13.96
C GLU A 31 -1.49 1.03 13.24
N ILE A 32 -2.33 1.74 12.47
CA ILE A 32 -1.91 3.00 11.84
C ILE A 32 -1.53 4.04 12.90
N ARG A 33 -2.29 4.15 13.99
CA ARG A 33 -1.97 5.06 15.10
C ARG A 33 -0.67 4.65 15.78
N ARG A 34 -0.49 3.38 16.10
CA ARG A 34 0.75 2.87 16.67
C ARG A 34 1.97 3.23 15.79
N LEU A 35 1.88 3.00 14.49
CA LEU A 35 2.94 3.39 13.56
C LEU A 35 3.17 4.91 13.51
N ALA A 36 2.12 5.72 13.64
CA ALA A 36 2.24 7.18 13.67
C ALA A 36 2.90 7.67 14.97
N ASP A 37 2.59 7.06 16.10
CA ASP A 37 3.03 7.52 17.42
C ASP A 37 4.41 6.94 17.79
N GLU A 38 4.60 5.65 17.61
CA GLU A 38 5.80 4.93 18.02
C GLU A 38 6.81 4.75 16.87
N GLY A 39 6.32 4.74 15.62
CA GLY A 39 7.10 4.34 14.45
C GLY A 39 7.30 2.82 14.36
N PRO A 40 7.86 2.34 13.25
CA PRO A 40 8.24 0.93 13.11
C PRO A 40 9.50 0.61 13.92
N THR A 41 9.70 -0.64 14.25
CA THR A 41 10.96 -1.14 14.81
C THR A 41 12.03 -1.24 13.71
N GLU A 42 13.31 -1.32 14.11
CA GLU A 42 14.40 -1.52 13.14
C GLU A 42 14.25 -2.85 12.38
N ASP A 43 13.80 -3.92 13.06
CA ASP A 43 13.56 -5.22 12.43
C ASP A 43 12.41 -5.16 11.41
N GLU A 44 11.38 -4.35 11.65
CA GLU A 44 10.29 -4.12 10.68
C GLU A 44 10.78 -3.35 9.45
N ILE A 45 11.63 -2.34 9.64
CA ILE A 45 12.27 -1.59 8.57
C ILE A 45 13.15 -2.51 7.71
N GLU A 46 14.03 -3.27 8.34
CA GLU A 46 14.94 -4.15 7.62
C GLU A 46 14.18 -5.22 6.82
N ARG A 47 13.18 -5.87 7.42
CA ARG A 47 12.31 -6.80 6.68
C ARG A 47 11.60 -6.13 5.52
N GLY A 48 11.10 -4.91 5.73
CA GLY A 48 10.45 -4.13 4.67
C GLY A 48 11.40 -3.80 3.51
N ARG A 49 12.64 -3.42 3.79
CA ARG A 49 13.68 -3.18 2.78
C ARG A 49 14.01 -4.43 1.99
N VAL A 50 14.29 -5.53 2.67
CA VAL A 50 14.59 -6.82 2.02
C VAL A 50 13.44 -7.28 1.13
N GLN A 51 12.19 -7.16 1.59
CA GLN A 51 11.03 -7.52 0.79
C GLN A 51 10.86 -6.61 -0.43
N ALA A 52 11.05 -5.30 -0.27
CA ALA A 52 10.95 -4.34 -1.37
C ALA A 52 12.03 -4.59 -2.42
N GLU A 53 13.28 -4.83 -2.00
CA GLU A 53 14.40 -5.17 -2.87
C GLU A 53 14.16 -6.48 -3.61
N ALA A 54 13.73 -7.53 -2.91
CA ALA A 54 13.41 -8.80 -3.53
C ALA A 54 12.31 -8.66 -4.59
N GLN A 55 11.21 -7.96 -4.29
CA GLN A 55 10.14 -7.70 -5.25
C GLN A 55 10.62 -6.87 -6.44
N PHE A 56 11.49 -5.91 -6.21
CA PHE A 56 12.08 -5.09 -7.25
C PHE A 56 12.91 -5.94 -8.21
N ILE A 57 13.77 -6.81 -7.70
CA ILE A 57 14.60 -7.73 -8.49
C ILE A 57 13.74 -8.77 -9.22
N PHE A 58 12.74 -9.35 -8.57
CA PHE A 58 11.88 -10.37 -9.19
C PHE A 58 11.12 -9.85 -10.42
N ARG A 59 10.70 -8.58 -10.43
CA ARG A 59 10.06 -7.98 -11.61
C ARG A 59 10.96 -7.98 -12.84
N LEU A 60 12.27 -7.93 -12.65
CA LEU A 60 13.25 -7.90 -13.73
C LEU A 60 13.49 -9.25 -14.38
N GLN A 61 13.11 -10.34 -13.74
CA GLN A 61 13.23 -11.69 -14.31
C GLN A 61 12.27 -11.88 -15.49
N SER A 62 11.15 -11.15 -15.51
CA SER A 62 10.20 -11.14 -16.62
C SER A 62 10.62 -10.10 -17.66
N VAL A 63 11.00 -10.53 -18.85
CA VAL A 63 11.47 -9.62 -19.93
C VAL A 63 10.31 -8.79 -20.48
N GLY A 64 9.15 -9.41 -20.71
CA GLY A 64 7.95 -8.77 -21.27
C GLY A 64 6.73 -8.90 -20.35
N GLY A 65 5.59 -8.36 -20.81
CA GLY A 65 4.35 -8.36 -20.06
C GLY A 65 4.21 -7.17 -19.11
N PHE A 66 3.04 -7.05 -18.47
CA PHE A 66 2.76 -5.95 -17.54
C PHE A 66 3.65 -6.03 -16.31
N GLY A 67 4.43 -4.98 -16.06
CA GLY A 67 5.32 -4.86 -14.91
C GLY A 67 6.68 -5.57 -15.08
N GLY A 68 6.97 -6.13 -16.25
CA GLY A 68 8.28 -6.72 -16.56
C GLY A 68 9.36 -5.68 -16.87
N LYS A 69 10.55 -6.15 -17.24
CA LYS A 69 11.73 -5.30 -17.48
C LYS A 69 11.50 -4.24 -18.54
N SER A 70 10.88 -4.63 -19.69
CA SER A 70 10.60 -3.68 -20.78
C SER A 70 9.59 -2.61 -20.37
N ASP A 71 8.58 -2.97 -19.60
CA ASP A 71 7.59 -2.02 -19.07
C ASP A 71 8.23 -1.03 -18.09
N GLN A 72 9.12 -1.52 -17.23
CA GLN A 72 9.87 -0.68 -16.29
C GLN A 72 10.83 0.30 -17.00
N LEU A 73 11.58 -0.16 -18.01
CA LEU A 73 12.45 0.70 -18.80
C LEU A 73 11.66 1.79 -19.52
N ASN A 74 10.51 1.42 -20.10
CA ASN A 74 9.62 2.39 -20.74
C ASN A 74 9.05 3.41 -19.75
N ALA A 75 8.63 2.96 -18.57
CA ALA A 75 8.16 3.86 -17.51
C ALA A 75 9.25 4.85 -17.07
N TYR A 76 10.47 4.40 -16.89
CA TYR A 76 11.60 5.29 -16.58
C TYR A 76 11.89 6.28 -17.71
N ASN A 77 11.88 5.83 -18.96
CA ASN A 77 12.05 6.72 -20.10
C ASN A 77 10.98 7.80 -20.17
N VAL A 78 9.71 7.43 -19.97
CA VAL A 78 8.56 8.35 -20.08
C VAL A 78 8.49 9.32 -18.89
N TYR A 79 8.66 8.83 -17.67
CA TYR A 79 8.38 9.63 -16.46
C TYR A 79 9.62 10.36 -15.91
N VAL A 80 10.80 9.83 -16.12
CA VAL A 80 12.05 10.44 -15.61
C VAL A 80 13.07 10.76 -16.69
N SER A 81 12.74 10.47 -17.96
CA SER A 81 13.61 10.70 -19.14
C SER A 81 14.98 9.99 -19.03
N ASP A 82 15.04 8.90 -18.29
CA ASP A 82 16.26 8.13 -18.05
C ASP A 82 15.89 6.64 -17.95
N PRO A 83 16.01 5.86 -19.04
CA PRO A 83 15.68 4.45 -19.01
C PRO A 83 16.59 3.63 -18.09
N ASP A 84 17.76 4.14 -17.72
CA ASP A 84 18.71 3.51 -16.80
C ASP A 84 18.54 3.97 -15.34
N TYR A 85 17.35 4.41 -14.97
CA TYR A 85 17.04 4.92 -13.62
C TYR A 85 17.01 3.84 -12.53
N PHE A 86 17.36 2.62 -12.85
CA PHE A 86 17.19 1.41 -12.05
C PHE A 86 17.86 1.49 -10.68
N ASP A 87 19.16 1.75 -10.66
CA ASP A 87 19.94 1.81 -9.42
C ASP A 87 19.50 2.96 -8.53
N ARG A 88 19.08 4.07 -9.13
CA ARG A 88 18.54 5.21 -8.38
C ARG A 88 17.20 4.90 -7.75
N ASP A 89 16.33 4.15 -8.44
CA ASP A 89 15.05 3.74 -7.88
C ASP A 89 15.22 2.73 -6.74
N LEU A 90 16.12 1.75 -6.91
CA LEU A 90 16.46 0.82 -5.84
C LEU A 90 17.03 1.53 -4.60
N ALA A 91 17.93 2.49 -4.82
CA ALA A 91 18.50 3.29 -3.74
C ALA A 91 17.47 4.09 -2.93
N ARG A 92 16.29 4.41 -3.50
CA ARG A 92 15.20 5.07 -2.77
C ARG A 92 14.63 4.16 -1.68
N TYR A 93 14.47 2.88 -1.94
CA TYR A 93 14.02 1.90 -0.95
C TYR A 93 15.04 1.72 0.18
N GLN A 94 16.32 1.70 -0.17
CA GLN A 94 17.41 1.56 0.81
C GLN A 94 17.56 2.76 1.74
N ARG A 95 17.14 3.96 1.30
CA ARG A 95 17.18 5.19 2.10
C ARG A 95 16.01 5.36 3.07
N VAL A 96 15.03 4.48 3.06
CA VAL A 96 13.89 4.57 3.98
C VAL A 96 14.39 4.40 5.41
N THR A 97 14.10 5.37 6.27
CA THR A 97 14.40 5.34 7.71
C THR A 97 13.13 5.22 8.52
N ARG A 98 13.26 4.91 9.79
CA ARG A 98 12.16 4.91 10.76
C ARG A 98 11.42 6.24 10.76
N GLU A 99 12.17 7.33 10.84
CA GLU A 99 11.63 8.69 10.90
C GLU A 99 10.88 9.06 9.63
N SER A 100 11.47 8.76 8.46
CA SER A 100 10.85 9.07 7.16
C SER A 100 9.55 8.27 6.95
N LEU A 101 9.51 7.02 7.41
CA LEU A 101 8.32 6.19 7.33
C LEU A 101 7.25 6.66 8.32
N GLN A 102 7.63 6.99 9.56
CA GLN A 102 6.72 7.51 10.56
C GLN A 102 6.10 8.85 10.11
N GLU A 103 6.90 9.76 9.55
CA GLU A 103 6.42 11.01 8.98
C GLU A 103 5.42 10.77 7.84
N ALA A 104 5.72 9.84 6.94
CA ALA A 104 4.80 9.47 5.86
C ALA A 104 3.47 8.92 6.40
N VAL A 105 3.50 8.07 7.42
CA VAL A 105 2.29 7.57 8.07
C VAL A 105 1.48 8.73 8.66
N ARG A 106 2.09 9.63 9.43
CA ARG A 106 1.41 10.79 10.00
C ARG A 106 0.79 11.68 8.94
N ARG A 107 1.49 11.91 7.84
CA ARG A 107 1.06 12.80 6.76
C ARG A 107 -0.06 12.23 5.91
N TYR A 108 -0.03 10.93 5.62
CA TYR A 108 -0.89 10.34 4.60
C TYR A 108 -1.93 9.37 5.17
N LEU A 109 -1.69 8.70 6.28
CA LEU A 109 -2.56 7.62 6.76
C LEU A 109 -3.44 8.02 7.95
N THR A 110 -3.07 9.03 8.72
CA THR A 110 -3.87 9.51 9.87
C THR A 110 -4.99 10.46 9.46
N THR A 111 -5.09 10.80 8.18
CA THR A 111 -6.09 11.75 7.69
C THR A 111 -7.47 11.11 7.60
N SER A 112 -8.54 11.91 7.72
CA SER A 112 -9.92 11.49 7.47
C SER A 112 -10.24 11.26 5.98
N LYS A 113 -9.31 11.54 5.08
CA LYS A 113 -9.47 11.42 3.62
C LYS A 113 -9.26 9.96 3.18
N ARG A 114 -10.21 9.10 3.55
CA ARG A 114 -10.19 7.69 3.18
C ARG A 114 -11.58 7.23 2.71
N VAL A 115 -11.59 6.23 1.87
CA VAL A 115 -12.80 5.48 1.49
C VAL A 115 -12.71 4.10 2.12
N VAL A 116 -13.77 3.69 2.80
CA VAL A 116 -13.89 2.34 3.36
C VAL A 116 -14.93 1.57 2.54
N LEU A 117 -14.51 0.46 1.96
CA LEU A 117 -15.37 -0.41 1.16
C LEU A 117 -15.61 -1.71 1.91
N SER A 118 -16.87 -1.98 2.24
CA SER A 118 -17.31 -3.26 2.82
C SER A 118 -17.76 -4.21 1.72
N ILE A 119 -17.08 -5.34 1.58
CA ILE A 119 -17.44 -6.40 0.65
C ILE A 119 -18.05 -7.54 1.47
N VAL A 120 -19.33 -7.82 1.23
CA VAL A 120 -20.10 -8.85 1.97
C VAL A 120 -20.81 -9.78 1.01
N PRO A 121 -21.15 -11.01 1.41
CA PRO A 121 -21.91 -11.93 0.56
C PRO A 121 -23.25 -11.33 0.14
N LYS A 122 -23.67 -11.63 -1.09
CA LYS A 122 -24.93 -11.14 -1.66
C LYS A 122 -26.11 -11.44 -0.71
N GLY A 123 -26.90 -10.42 -0.42
CA GLY A 123 -28.07 -10.50 0.48
C GLY A 123 -27.74 -10.40 1.98
N LYS A 124 -26.47 -10.32 2.38
CA LYS A 124 -26.06 -10.21 3.78
C LYS A 124 -25.52 -8.80 4.14
N THR A 125 -26.26 -7.77 3.78
CA THR A 125 -25.89 -6.37 4.02
C THR A 125 -25.72 -6.03 5.50
N ILE A 126 -26.35 -6.78 6.40
CA ILE A 126 -26.18 -6.64 7.86
C ILE A 126 -24.71 -6.85 8.31
N LEU A 127 -23.91 -7.55 7.53
CA LEU A 127 -22.48 -7.77 7.81
C LEU A 127 -21.59 -6.60 7.39
N ALA A 128 -22.13 -5.61 6.66
CA ALA A 128 -21.37 -4.43 6.29
C ALA A 128 -21.07 -3.55 7.50
N MET A 129 -20.06 -2.69 7.36
CA MET A 129 -19.75 -1.68 8.37
C MET A 129 -20.97 -0.80 8.66
N PRO A 130 -21.18 -0.42 9.93
CA PRO A 130 -22.23 0.54 10.29
C PRO A 130 -22.09 1.84 9.47
N GLY A 131 -23.20 2.33 8.92
CA GLY A 131 -23.21 3.51 8.07
C GLY A 131 -22.80 3.29 6.62
N SER A 132 -22.45 2.05 6.23
CA SER A 132 -22.21 1.72 4.82
C SER A 132 -23.46 1.91 3.96
N GLN A 133 -23.29 2.47 2.78
CA GLN A 133 -24.34 2.57 1.78
C GLN A 133 -24.03 1.67 0.59
N PRO A 134 -25.03 1.05 -0.05
CA PRO A 134 -24.79 0.24 -1.24
C PRO A 134 -24.13 1.06 -2.34
N SER A 135 -23.03 0.55 -2.89
CA SER A 135 -22.44 1.13 -4.10
C SER A 135 -23.37 0.85 -5.28
N ARG A 136 -23.77 1.88 -6.01
CA ARG A 136 -24.44 1.72 -7.30
C ARG A 136 -23.35 1.58 -8.36
N VAL A 137 -23.11 0.35 -8.80
CA VAL A 137 -22.31 0.11 -10.00
C VAL A 137 -23.27 0.28 -11.19
N SER A 138 -23.05 1.35 -11.94
CA SER A 138 -23.74 1.59 -13.23
C SER A 138 -23.01 0.83 -14.31
#